data_fc7a19fe74e5df6aeea8c492cb0a0b5d
#
_entry.id   fc7a19fe74e5df6aeea8c492cb0a0b5d
#
_cell.length_a   1.000
_cell.length_b   1.000
_cell.length_c   1.000
_cell.angle_alpha   90.00
_cell.angle_beta   90.00
_cell.angle_gamma   90.00
#
_symmetry.space_group_name_H-M   'P 1'
#
loop_
_entity.id
_entity.type
_entity.pdbx_description
1 polymer ?
#
loop_
_entity_poly.entity_id
_entity_poly.type
_entity_poly.pdbx_seq_one_letter_code
_entity_poly.pdbx_strand_id
1 'polypeptide(L)'
;MEFHIFVVSDGTGETATKMSKAALAQFRPANAAITRHSNIRSVEALREVVREAERSRALVIHTFASQELRQAMEQACQDRNIPSHDVLGPLLEKLQEFLGVSPSGQAGLLHQIDDGYFERLEALAFTVRHDDKPVPGELADADIILVGVSRTSKTPVSIYLAQEGWKVANIPVVMGEELPKELFQVEQSRIVGLMTTPERLSEVRKVRLSRLGSQDSSYADLGRVAEELRSCREIFDRNPAWVRVDVTGKSIEEMAAEILDKLFGKERPL
;
A
#
# COMPACT_ATOMS: atom_id res chain seq x y z
N MET A 1 5.94 16.94 26.81
CA MET A 1 7.31 16.75 26.27
C MET A 1 7.14 16.25 24.85
N GLU A 2 7.78 16.88 23.87
CA GLU A 2 7.76 16.44 22.49
C GLU A 2 8.97 15.53 22.26
N PHE A 3 8.76 14.33 21.69
CA PHE A 3 9.84 13.41 21.39
C PHE A 3 10.26 13.59 19.93
N HIS A 4 11.55 13.59 19.66
CA HIS A 4 12.09 13.73 18.32
C HIS A 4 12.67 12.39 17.84
N ILE A 5 12.30 11.99 16.61
CA ILE A 5 12.83 10.81 15.95
C ILE A 5 13.44 11.27 14.62
N PHE A 6 14.72 11.00 14.45
CA PHE A 6 15.43 11.27 13.21
C PHE A 6 15.53 9.99 12.41
N VAL A 7 14.92 9.99 11.23
CA VAL A 7 15.05 8.90 10.25
C VAL A 7 16.17 9.28 9.29
N VAL A 8 17.23 8.48 9.25
CA VAL A 8 18.44 8.78 8.47
C VAL A 8 18.69 7.66 7.45
N SER A 9 18.96 8.01 6.18
CA SER A 9 19.13 7.04 5.11
C SER A 9 20.05 7.55 4.00
N ASP A 10 20.79 6.66 3.36
CA ASP A 10 21.52 6.91 2.11
C ASP A 10 20.61 6.96 0.87
N GLY A 11 19.36 6.53 0.99
CA GLY A 11 18.28 6.65 0.02
C GLY A 11 17.20 7.65 0.45
N THR A 12 15.93 7.31 0.18
CA THR A 12 14.77 8.18 0.49
C THR A 12 14.38 8.20 1.97
N GLY A 13 14.75 7.18 2.75
CA GLY A 13 14.35 7.00 4.15
C GLY A 13 12.90 6.54 4.34
N GLU A 14 12.23 6.13 3.29
CA GLU A 14 10.81 5.75 3.34
C GLU A 14 10.57 4.52 4.21
N THR A 15 11.39 3.48 4.06
CA THR A 15 11.29 2.24 4.83
C THR A 15 11.37 2.50 6.33
N ALA A 16 12.40 3.22 6.79
CA ALA A 16 12.53 3.56 8.21
C ALA A 16 11.39 4.46 8.70
N THR A 17 10.89 5.36 7.85
CA THR A 17 9.74 6.21 8.19
C THR A 17 8.47 5.37 8.38
N LYS A 18 8.18 4.42 7.49
CA LYS A 18 7.03 3.52 7.61
C LYS A 18 7.12 2.65 8.86
N MET A 19 8.30 2.07 9.12
CA MET A 19 8.53 1.25 10.32
C MET A 19 8.40 2.06 11.61
N SER A 20 8.97 3.26 11.66
CA SER A 20 8.85 4.16 12.82
C SER A 20 7.40 4.54 13.09
N LYS A 21 6.61 4.84 12.06
CA LYS A 21 5.17 5.14 12.20
C LYS A 21 4.39 3.93 12.71
N ALA A 22 4.66 2.75 12.18
CA ALA A 22 4.01 1.51 12.61
C ALA A 22 4.32 1.19 14.09
N ALA A 23 5.58 1.36 14.50
CA ALA A 23 6.00 1.19 15.89
C ALA A 23 5.33 2.23 16.80
N LEU A 24 5.36 3.52 16.43
CA LEU A 24 4.73 4.60 17.22
C LEU A 24 3.23 4.41 17.41
N ALA A 25 2.54 3.80 16.46
CA ALA A 25 1.11 3.50 16.57
C ALA A 25 0.77 2.58 17.77
N GLN A 26 1.75 1.85 18.31
CA GLN A 26 1.59 1.01 19.50
C GLN A 26 1.67 1.81 20.81
N PHE A 27 2.11 3.07 20.76
CA PHE A 27 2.28 3.93 21.94
C PHE A 27 1.23 5.04 21.93
N ARG A 28 0.22 4.98 22.81
CA ARG A 28 -0.82 6.01 22.95
C ARG A 28 -0.74 6.67 24.35
N PRO A 29 -0.70 8.01 24.42
CA PRO A 29 -0.50 9.02 23.37
C PRO A 29 0.97 9.47 23.32
N ALA A 30 1.74 9.06 22.34
CA ALA A 30 3.09 9.60 22.12
C ALA A 30 3.03 10.80 21.16
N ASN A 31 3.40 11.97 21.66
CA ASN A 31 3.59 13.15 20.81
C ASN A 31 5.03 13.12 20.29
N ALA A 32 5.25 12.45 19.15
CA ALA A 32 6.56 12.29 18.54
C ALA A 32 6.61 12.91 17.14
N ALA A 33 7.59 13.76 16.90
CA ALA A 33 7.88 14.33 15.59
C ALA A 33 8.93 13.47 14.87
N ILE A 34 8.66 13.07 13.63
CA ILE A 34 9.62 12.37 12.78
C ILE A 34 10.23 13.37 11.81
N THR A 35 11.55 13.56 11.89
CA THR A 35 12.34 14.35 10.94
C THR A 35 13.14 13.40 10.05
N ARG A 36 13.04 13.56 8.72
CA ARG A 36 13.71 12.69 7.76
C ARG A 36 14.94 13.37 7.17
N HIS A 37 16.09 12.69 7.26
CA HIS A 37 17.37 13.03 6.65
C HIS A 37 17.69 11.99 5.58
N SER A 38 17.41 12.31 4.33
CA SER A 38 17.58 11.42 3.17
C SER A 38 18.84 11.76 2.39
N ASN A 39 19.31 10.80 1.57
CA ASN A 39 20.50 10.94 0.72
C ASN A 39 21.80 11.26 1.49
N ILE A 40 21.95 10.74 2.69
CA ILE A 40 23.17 10.86 3.49
C ILE A 40 24.19 9.84 2.95
N ARG A 41 25.11 10.32 2.11
CA ARG A 41 26.07 9.48 1.38
C ARG A 41 27.53 9.71 1.77
N SER A 42 27.80 10.51 2.79
CA SER A 42 29.14 10.72 3.33
C SER A 42 29.15 10.77 4.84
N VAL A 43 30.30 10.43 5.42
CA VAL A 43 30.51 10.47 6.88
C VAL A 43 30.40 11.90 7.41
N GLU A 44 30.77 12.91 6.62
CA GLU A 44 30.67 14.32 6.99
C GLU A 44 29.20 14.73 7.16
N ALA A 45 28.35 14.41 6.15
CA ALA A 45 26.91 14.69 6.22
C ALA A 45 26.25 13.97 7.40
N LEU A 46 26.65 12.71 7.65
CA LEU A 46 26.19 11.91 8.78
C LEU A 46 26.50 12.58 10.11
N ARG A 47 27.72 13.09 10.28
CA ARG A 47 28.15 13.79 11.51
C ARG A 47 27.37 15.06 11.78
N GLU A 48 26.91 15.80 10.74
CA GLU A 48 26.03 16.95 10.92
C GLU A 48 24.68 16.52 11.49
N VAL A 49 24.06 15.45 10.93
CA VAL A 49 22.79 14.91 11.42
C VAL A 49 22.92 14.46 12.89
N VAL A 50 24.02 13.82 13.26
CA VAL A 50 24.25 13.36 14.64
C VAL A 50 24.39 14.56 15.60
N ARG A 51 25.04 15.67 15.19
CA ARG A 51 25.09 16.91 15.99
C ARG A 51 23.71 17.54 16.19
N GLU A 52 22.86 17.49 15.17
CA GLU A 52 21.48 17.97 15.27
C GLU A 52 20.65 17.08 16.19
N ALA A 53 20.80 15.75 16.07
CA ALA A 53 20.13 14.78 16.94
C ALA A 53 20.49 14.96 18.42
N GLU A 54 21.78 15.26 18.72
CA GLU A 54 22.24 15.56 20.07
C GLU A 54 21.54 16.79 20.66
N ARG A 55 21.44 17.89 19.89
CA ARG A 55 20.75 19.12 20.31
C ARG A 55 19.27 18.91 20.58
N SER A 56 18.64 18.11 19.75
CA SER A 56 17.21 17.81 19.81
C SER A 56 16.88 16.67 20.77
N ARG A 57 17.89 16.01 21.35
CA ARG A 57 17.74 14.76 22.14
C ARG A 57 16.91 13.71 21.40
N ALA A 58 17.18 13.55 20.10
CA ALA A 58 16.42 12.68 19.23
C ALA A 58 16.86 11.22 19.37
N LEU A 59 15.92 10.28 19.13
CA LEU A 59 16.22 8.90 18.78
C LEU A 59 16.58 8.86 17.28
N VAL A 60 17.72 8.26 16.92
CA VAL A 60 18.13 8.07 15.53
C VAL A 60 17.70 6.67 15.07
N ILE A 61 16.93 6.60 14.00
CA ILE A 61 16.56 5.35 13.31
C ILE A 61 17.14 5.42 11.90
N HIS A 62 18.02 4.48 11.54
CA HIS A 62 18.69 4.57 10.26
C HIS A 62 18.58 3.32 9.39
N THR A 63 18.66 3.55 8.07
CA THR A 63 18.66 2.51 7.04
C THR A 63 19.74 2.84 6.02
N PHE A 64 20.95 2.32 6.24
CA PHE A 64 22.03 2.43 5.27
C PHE A 64 22.30 1.08 4.61
N ALA A 65 22.37 1.07 3.28
CA ALA A 65 22.84 -0.09 2.53
C ALA A 65 24.37 -0.25 2.70
N SER A 66 25.11 0.86 2.76
CA SER A 66 26.54 0.88 2.97
C SER A 66 26.92 0.47 4.39
N GLN A 67 27.77 -0.58 4.51
CA GLN A 67 28.32 -1.01 5.80
C GLN A 67 29.17 0.06 6.48
N GLU A 68 29.93 0.83 5.70
CA GLU A 68 30.76 1.92 6.21
C GLU A 68 29.90 2.98 6.90
N LEU A 69 28.82 3.40 6.24
CA LEU A 69 27.91 4.42 6.82
C LEU A 69 27.16 3.90 8.05
N ARG A 70 26.80 2.60 8.09
CA ARG A 70 26.18 1.98 9.28
C ARG A 70 27.13 2.07 10.47
N GLN A 71 28.37 1.60 10.30
CA GLN A 71 29.37 1.61 11.36
C GLN A 71 29.70 3.03 11.81
N ALA A 72 29.84 3.97 10.88
CA ALA A 72 30.09 5.38 11.19
C ALA A 72 28.92 6.02 11.97
N MET A 73 27.66 5.66 11.67
CA MET A 73 26.49 6.15 12.38
C MET A 73 26.45 5.61 13.81
N GLU A 74 26.62 4.31 13.98
CA GLU A 74 26.65 3.67 15.30
C GLU A 74 27.74 4.28 16.19
N GLN A 75 28.97 4.41 15.67
CA GLN A 75 30.06 5.00 16.41
C GLN A 75 29.80 6.47 16.78
N ALA A 76 29.32 7.26 15.82
CA ALA A 76 29.04 8.69 16.08
C ALA A 76 27.91 8.90 17.08
N CYS A 77 26.92 8.03 17.12
CA CYS A 77 25.84 8.07 18.11
C CYS A 77 26.33 7.60 19.49
N GLN A 78 27.14 6.52 19.55
CA GLN A 78 27.73 6.04 20.78
C GLN A 78 28.62 7.08 21.46
N ASP A 79 29.51 7.73 20.69
CA ASP A 79 30.42 8.78 21.20
C ASP A 79 29.67 9.94 21.85
N ARG A 80 28.38 10.15 21.54
CA ARG A 80 27.54 11.26 22.02
C ARG A 80 26.39 10.81 22.90
N ASN A 81 26.34 9.51 23.26
CA ASN A 81 25.23 8.90 24.01
C ASN A 81 23.85 9.17 23.42
N ILE A 82 23.76 9.17 22.06
CA ILE A 82 22.50 9.30 21.33
C ILE A 82 21.91 7.91 21.13
N PRO A 83 20.66 7.65 21.52
CA PRO A 83 20.01 6.39 21.21
C PRO A 83 19.86 6.23 19.70
N SER A 84 20.32 5.09 19.17
CA SER A 84 20.22 4.78 17.73
C SER A 84 19.77 3.36 17.48
N HIS A 85 19.15 3.13 16.33
CA HIS A 85 18.70 1.80 15.89
C HIS A 85 18.91 1.64 14.40
N ASP A 86 19.68 0.60 14.03
CA ASP A 86 19.83 0.15 12.63
C ASP A 86 18.69 -0.80 12.28
N VAL A 87 17.88 -0.39 11.30
CA VAL A 87 16.72 -1.17 10.83
C VAL A 87 17.11 -2.18 9.77
N LEU A 88 18.12 -1.88 8.94
CA LEU A 88 18.46 -2.65 7.75
C LEU A 88 19.65 -3.60 7.97
N GLY A 89 20.66 -3.17 8.70
CA GLY A 89 21.91 -3.93 8.87
C GLY A 89 21.72 -5.34 9.40
N PRO A 90 21.00 -5.56 10.51
CA PRO A 90 20.77 -6.90 11.06
C PRO A 90 20.07 -7.84 10.08
N LEU A 91 19.17 -7.31 9.25
CA LEU A 91 18.48 -8.08 8.21
C LEU A 91 19.44 -8.45 7.06
N LEU A 92 20.27 -7.51 6.63
CA LEU A 92 21.28 -7.76 5.58
C LEU A 92 22.28 -8.85 6.03
N GLU A 93 22.71 -8.84 7.28
CA GLU A 93 23.60 -9.86 7.84
C GLU A 93 22.94 -11.24 7.83
N LYS A 94 21.68 -11.33 8.23
CA LYS A 94 20.92 -12.60 8.20
C LYS A 94 20.69 -13.12 6.79
N LEU A 95 20.39 -12.22 5.85
CA LEU A 95 20.25 -12.59 4.44
C LEU A 95 21.58 -13.03 3.84
N GLN A 96 22.70 -12.38 4.18
CA GLN A 96 24.04 -12.80 3.75
C GLN A 96 24.38 -14.20 4.27
N GLU A 97 24.10 -14.49 5.55
CA GLU A 97 24.29 -15.83 6.13
C GLU A 97 23.43 -16.88 5.40
N PHE A 98 22.19 -16.56 5.11
CA PHE A 98 21.21 -17.47 4.51
C PHE A 98 21.48 -17.73 3.02
N LEU A 99 21.76 -16.66 2.24
CA LEU A 99 21.95 -16.72 0.80
C LEU A 99 23.40 -17.08 0.39
N GLY A 100 24.38 -16.92 1.30
CA GLY A 100 25.79 -17.12 0.99
C GLY A 100 26.40 -16.07 0.05
N VAL A 101 25.73 -14.92 -0.13
CA VAL A 101 26.14 -13.83 -1.03
C VAL A 101 26.22 -12.52 -0.25
N SER A 102 27.28 -11.76 -0.46
CA SER A 102 27.45 -10.44 0.18
C SER A 102 26.52 -9.39 -0.41
N PRO A 103 25.93 -8.50 0.42
CA PRO A 103 25.13 -7.40 -0.09
C PRO A 103 25.96 -6.43 -0.92
N SER A 104 25.37 -5.84 -1.97
CA SER A 104 26.06 -4.89 -2.86
C SER A 104 26.45 -3.57 -2.18
N GLY A 105 25.78 -3.23 -1.07
CA GLY A 105 25.99 -1.98 -0.34
C GLY A 105 25.52 -0.72 -1.07
N GLN A 106 24.79 -0.85 -2.17
CA GLN A 106 24.32 0.28 -2.98
C GLN A 106 22.96 0.77 -2.48
N ALA A 107 22.87 2.08 -2.23
CA ALA A 107 21.62 2.74 -1.89
C ALA A 107 20.66 2.82 -3.10
N GLY A 108 19.35 2.67 -2.83
CA GLY A 108 18.30 2.94 -3.82
C GLY A 108 18.05 1.82 -4.84
N LEU A 109 18.61 0.62 -4.67
CA LEU A 109 18.39 -0.50 -5.59
C LEU A 109 16.91 -0.85 -5.78
N LEU A 110 16.11 -0.76 -4.72
CA LEU A 110 14.67 -1.04 -4.79
C LEU A 110 13.90 -0.05 -5.68
N HIS A 111 14.48 1.13 -5.95
CA HIS A 111 13.83 2.23 -6.68
C HIS A 111 14.65 2.61 -7.94
N GLN A 112 15.49 1.73 -8.44
CA GLN A 112 16.13 1.97 -9.71
C GLN A 112 15.09 1.95 -10.84
N ILE A 113 15.34 2.76 -11.88
CA ILE A 113 14.58 2.72 -13.11
C ILE A 113 15.02 1.46 -13.84
N ASP A 114 14.33 0.37 -13.59
CA ASP A 114 14.52 -0.94 -14.21
C ASP A 114 13.26 -1.33 -14.99
N ASP A 115 13.23 -2.53 -15.53
CA ASP A 115 12.07 -3.04 -16.27
C ASP A 115 10.83 -3.04 -15.38
N GLY A 116 10.94 -3.38 -14.10
CA GLY A 116 9.85 -3.35 -13.14
C GLY A 116 9.29 -1.93 -12.87
N TYR A 117 10.09 -0.87 -13.02
CA TYR A 117 9.58 0.50 -12.95
C TYR A 117 8.63 0.81 -14.11
N PHE A 118 9.01 0.43 -15.33
CA PHE A 118 8.14 0.65 -16.50
C PHE A 118 6.88 -0.20 -16.44
N GLU A 119 6.97 -1.44 -15.96
CA GLU A 119 5.80 -2.29 -15.72
C GLU A 119 4.83 -1.67 -14.72
N ARG A 120 5.31 -1.11 -13.61
CA ARG A 120 4.48 -0.39 -12.63
C ARG A 120 3.82 0.86 -13.22
N LEU A 121 4.55 1.63 -14.05
CA LEU A 121 3.97 2.80 -14.75
C LEU A 121 2.88 2.38 -15.75
N GLU A 122 3.10 1.30 -16.49
CA GLU A 122 2.12 0.76 -17.43
C GLU A 122 0.86 0.26 -16.69
N ALA A 123 1.06 -0.48 -15.58
CA ALA A 123 -0.04 -0.95 -14.74
C ALA A 123 -0.87 0.22 -14.15
N LEU A 124 -0.21 1.26 -13.67
CA LEU A 124 -0.88 2.48 -13.19
C LEU A 124 -1.66 3.18 -14.31
N ALA A 125 -1.05 3.36 -15.48
CA ALA A 125 -1.70 3.99 -16.62
C ALA A 125 -2.91 3.17 -17.10
N PHE A 126 -2.78 1.84 -17.16
CA PHE A 126 -3.88 0.92 -17.46
C PHE A 126 -5.01 1.09 -16.44
N THR A 127 -4.70 0.98 -15.15
CA THR A 127 -5.68 1.02 -14.06
C THR A 127 -6.45 2.34 -14.01
N VAL A 128 -5.78 3.47 -14.22
CA VAL A 128 -6.46 4.78 -14.27
C VAL A 128 -7.42 4.88 -15.46
N ARG A 129 -7.07 4.31 -16.62
CA ARG A 129 -7.97 4.29 -17.80
C ARG A 129 -9.19 3.40 -17.60
N HIS A 130 -9.08 2.38 -16.75
CA HIS A 130 -10.12 1.37 -16.52
C HIS A 130 -10.83 1.54 -15.16
N ASP A 131 -10.77 2.73 -14.54
CA ASP A 131 -11.48 3.01 -13.30
C ASP A 131 -12.96 3.36 -13.60
N ASP A 132 -13.87 2.51 -13.15
CA ASP A 132 -15.34 2.56 -13.32
C ASP A 132 -15.85 2.53 -14.79
N LYS A 133 -14.97 2.62 -15.80
CA LYS A 133 -15.33 2.54 -17.22
C LYS A 133 -14.24 1.80 -17.99
N PRO A 134 -14.37 0.48 -18.16
CA PRO A 134 -13.39 -0.27 -18.93
C PRO A 134 -13.38 0.20 -20.40
N VAL A 135 -12.19 0.30 -20.97
CA VAL A 135 -12.03 0.58 -22.39
C VAL A 135 -12.42 -0.67 -23.18
N PRO A 136 -13.35 -0.56 -24.17
CA PRO A 136 -13.74 -1.71 -24.94
C PRO A 136 -12.56 -2.40 -25.64
N GLY A 137 -12.48 -3.73 -25.53
CA GLY A 137 -11.43 -4.54 -26.13
C GLY A 137 -10.14 -4.68 -25.30
N GLU A 138 -9.96 -3.88 -24.24
CA GLU A 138 -8.74 -3.93 -23.41
C GLU A 138 -8.92 -4.73 -22.10
N LEU A 139 -10.13 -5.18 -21.79
CA LEU A 139 -10.39 -5.86 -20.51
C LEU A 139 -9.64 -7.20 -20.37
N ALA A 140 -9.30 -7.83 -21.48
CA ALA A 140 -8.50 -9.06 -21.51
C ALA A 140 -7.05 -8.86 -21.04
N ASP A 141 -6.53 -7.62 -21.11
CA ASP A 141 -5.17 -7.25 -20.69
C ASP A 141 -5.07 -7.03 -19.17
N ALA A 142 -6.21 -7.03 -18.45
CA ALA A 142 -6.22 -6.88 -17.00
C ALA A 142 -5.73 -8.18 -16.32
N ASP A 143 -4.81 -8.02 -15.36
CA ASP A 143 -4.40 -9.12 -14.48
C ASP A 143 -5.48 -9.41 -13.43
N ILE A 144 -6.16 -8.35 -12.97
CA ILE A 144 -7.19 -8.41 -11.92
C ILE A 144 -8.37 -7.52 -12.34
N ILE A 145 -9.59 -8.04 -12.17
CA ILE A 145 -10.81 -7.27 -12.43
C ILE A 145 -11.64 -7.19 -11.16
N LEU A 146 -11.77 -5.98 -10.61
CA LEU A 146 -12.56 -5.73 -9.40
C LEU A 146 -14.00 -5.39 -9.76
N VAL A 147 -14.95 -6.15 -9.24
CA VAL A 147 -16.39 -5.97 -9.47
C VAL A 147 -17.07 -5.66 -8.14
N GLY A 148 -17.94 -4.65 -8.08
CA GLY A 148 -18.69 -4.34 -6.87
C GLY A 148 -19.47 -3.04 -6.95
N VAL A 149 -20.38 -2.82 -6.00
CA VAL A 149 -21.15 -1.60 -5.91
C VAL A 149 -20.28 -0.36 -5.61
N SER A 150 -20.82 0.83 -5.80
CA SER A 150 -20.09 2.06 -5.48
C SER A 150 -19.71 2.13 -4.00
N ARG A 151 -18.46 2.53 -3.71
CA ARG A 151 -17.86 2.69 -2.36
C ARG A 151 -17.46 1.39 -1.66
N THR A 152 -17.18 0.34 -2.41
CA THR A 152 -16.54 -0.89 -1.89
C THR A 152 -15.01 -0.86 -2.00
N SER A 153 -14.41 0.31 -2.06
CA SER A 153 -12.95 0.51 -2.14
C SER A 153 -12.26 0.00 -3.42
N LYS A 154 -13.00 -0.18 -4.54
CA LYS A 154 -12.39 -0.60 -5.83
C LYS A 154 -11.22 0.30 -6.21
N THR A 155 -11.45 1.59 -6.44
CA THR A 155 -10.43 2.56 -6.88
C THR A 155 -9.20 2.60 -5.98
N PRO A 156 -9.27 2.78 -4.64
CA PRO A 156 -8.06 2.82 -3.83
C PRO A 156 -7.30 1.48 -3.82
N VAL A 157 -7.98 0.34 -3.86
CA VAL A 157 -7.33 -0.98 -3.91
C VAL A 157 -6.69 -1.20 -5.29
N SER A 158 -7.36 -0.82 -6.39
CA SER A 158 -6.78 -0.97 -7.72
C SER A 158 -5.53 -0.14 -7.92
N ILE A 159 -5.51 1.10 -7.42
CA ILE A 159 -4.32 1.94 -7.46
C ILE A 159 -3.18 1.35 -6.62
N TYR A 160 -3.48 0.82 -5.44
CA TYR A 160 -2.49 0.15 -4.60
C TYR A 160 -1.88 -1.07 -5.31
N LEU A 161 -2.70 -1.94 -5.89
CA LEU A 161 -2.26 -3.10 -6.66
C LEU A 161 -1.44 -2.68 -7.90
N ALA A 162 -1.83 -1.59 -8.56
CA ALA A 162 -1.10 -1.08 -9.72
C ALA A 162 0.30 -0.55 -9.37
N GLN A 163 0.50 -0.01 -8.16
CA GLN A 163 1.83 0.36 -7.66
C GLN A 163 2.75 -0.86 -7.44
N GLU A 164 2.14 -2.04 -7.26
CA GLU A 164 2.84 -3.33 -7.19
C GLU A 164 3.01 -4.00 -8.57
N GLY A 165 2.58 -3.33 -9.67
CA GLY A 165 2.74 -3.79 -11.05
C GLY A 165 1.54 -4.51 -11.66
N TRP A 166 0.41 -4.66 -10.94
CA TRP A 166 -0.77 -5.35 -11.44
C TRP A 166 -1.67 -4.43 -12.28
N LYS A 167 -2.02 -4.83 -13.49
CA LYS A 167 -3.02 -4.15 -14.33
C LYS A 167 -4.42 -4.46 -13.80
N VAL A 168 -5.10 -3.47 -13.23
CA VAL A 168 -6.39 -3.67 -12.56
C VAL A 168 -7.49 -2.90 -13.27
N ALA A 169 -8.59 -3.56 -13.61
CA ALA A 169 -9.80 -2.92 -14.11
C ALA A 169 -10.91 -2.89 -13.05
N ASN A 170 -11.67 -1.80 -12.97
CA ASN A 170 -12.78 -1.63 -12.05
C ASN A 170 -14.11 -1.63 -12.79
N ILE A 171 -14.99 -2.56 -12.44
CA ILE A 171 -16.35 -2.69 -13.00
C ILE A 171 -17.37 -2.36 -11.91
N PRO A 172 -18.11 -1.25 -12.01
CA PRO A 172 -19.17 -0.95 -11.08
C PRO A 172 -20.39 -1.85 -11.34
N VAL A 173 -21.00 -2.35 -10.25
CA VAL A 173 -22.32 -2.95 -10.30
C VAL A 173 -23.33 -1.85 -9.99
N VAL A 174 -24.21 -1.58 -10.94
CA VAL A 174 -25.31 -0.61 -10.80
C VAL A 174 -26.62 -1.39 -10.90
N MET A 175 -27.51 -1.17 -9.94
CA MET A 175 -28.79 -1.87 -9.92
C MET A 175 -29.63 -1.52 -11.16
N GLY A 176 -30.09 -2.54 -11.87
CA GLY A 176 -30.86 -2.38 -13.12
C GLY A 176 -30.03 -2.22 -14.39
N GLU A 177 -28.71 -2.18 -14.28
CA GLU A 177 -27.80 -2.18 -15.44
C GLU A 177 -27.16 -3.55 -15.64
N GLU A 178 -26.97 -3.92 -16.91
CA GLU A 178 -26.24 -5.15 -17.26
C GLU A 178 -24.73 -4.89 -17.17
N LEU A 179 -23.99 -5.89 -16.70
CA LEU A 179 -22.53 -5.89 -16.74
C LEU A 179 -22.02 -5.94 -18.18
N PRO A 180 -20.84 -5.36 -18.46
CA PRO A 180 -20.25 -5.43 -19.79
C PRO A 180 -20.10 -6.88 -20.28
N LYS A 181 -20.53 -7.16 -21.50
CA LYS A 181 -20.47 -8.52 -22.08
C LYS A 181 -19.04 -9.06 -22.14
N GLU A 182 -18.06 -8.19 -22.31
CA GLU A 182 -16.64 -8.52 -22.33
C GLU A 182 -16.17 -9.14 -21.02
N LEU A 183 -16.78 -8.78 -19.87
CA LEU A 183 -16.46 -9.35 -18.56
C LEU A 183 -16.63 -10.87 -18.52
N PHE A 184 -17.55 -11.40 -19.32
CA PHE A 184 -17.84 -12.85 -19.39
C PHE A 184 -16.97 -13.57 -20.45
N GLN A 185 -16.13 -12.82 -21.17
CA GLN A 185 -15.24 -13.38 -22.22
C GLN A 185 -13.79 -13.49 -21.73
N VAL A 186 -13.45 -12.81 -20.63
CA VAL A 186 -12.12 -12.90 -20.00
C VAL A 186 -12.02 -14.12 -19.09
N GLU A 187 -10.81 -14.42 -18.64
CA GLU A 187 -10.57 -15.50 -17.69
C GLU A 187 -11.28 -15.19 -16.35
N GLN A 188 -12.28 -16.00 -16.01
CA GLN A 188 -13.18 -15.75 -14.88
C GLN A 188 -12.49 -15.86 -13.51
N SER A 189 -11.38 -16.58 -13.43
CA SER A 189 -10.55 -16.69 -12.22
C SER A 189 -9.85 -15.40 -11.84
N ARG A 190 -9.71 -14.40 -12.76
CA ARG A 190 -9.13 -13.08 -12.50
C ARG A 190 -10.14 -12.09 -11.93
N ILE A 191 -11.42 -12.46 -11.84
CA ILE A 191 -12.48 -11.56 -11.40
C ILE A 191 -12.69 -11.68 -9.90
N VAL A 192 -12.69 -10.51 -9.23
CA VAL A 192 -12.86 -10.41 -7.78
C VAL A 192 -14.09 -9.59 -7.44
N GLY A 193 -15.08 -10.22 -6.85
CA GLY A 193 -16.28 -9.58 -6.32
C GLY A 193 -16.02 -9.02 -4.93
N LEU A 194 -16.11 -7.71 -4.78
CA LEU A 194 -15.95 -7.03 -3.50
C LEU A 194 -17.28 -6.94 -2.76
N MET A 195 -17.31 -7.43 -1.54
CA MET A 195 -18.49 -7.47 -0.68
C MET A 195 -18.27 -6.66 0.59
N THR A 196 -19.36 -6.10 1.12
CA THR A 196 -19.36 -5.42 2.43
C THR A 196 -20.73 -5.54 3.09
N THR A 197 -20.88 -5.10 4.35
CA THR A 197 -22.18 -5.05 5.01
C THR A 197 -22.96 -3.78 4.64
N PRO A 198 -24.32 -3.83 4.67
CA PRO A 198 -25.15 -2.67 4.39
C PRO A 198 -24.86 -1.49 5.33
N GLU A 199 -24.63 -1.77 6.60
CA GLU A 199 -24.36 -0.76 7.64
C GLU A 199 -23.07 -0.02 7.31
N ARG A 200 -21.99 -0.76 7.01
CA ARG A 200 -20.69 -0.18 6.67
C ARG A 200 -20.76 0.66 5.40
N LEU A 201 -21.43 0.16 4.37
CA LEU A 201 -21.56 0.88 3.12
C LEU A 201 -22.38 2.17 3.28
N SER A 202 -23.49 2.13 4.05
CA SER A 202 -24.28 3.30 4.38
C SER A 202 -23.44 4.37 5.11
N GLU A 203 -22.63 3.98 6.11
CA GLU A 203 -21.72 4.89 6.81
C GLU A 203 -20.73 5.57 5.86
N VAL A 204 -20.06 4.80 5.02
CA VAL A 204 -19.06 5.33 4.06
C VAL A 204 -19.73 6.30 3.09
N ARG A 205 -20.94 5.99 2.61
CA ARG A 205 -21.70 6.85 1.72
C ARG A 205 -22.17 8.13 2.41
N LYS A 206 -22.58 8.08 3.68
CA LYS A 206 -22.94 9.27 4.50
C LYS A 206 -21.74 10.22 4.65
N VAL A 207 -20.57 9.69 4.97
CA VAL A 207 -19.34 10.49 5.04
C VAL A 207 -19.03 11.16 3.70
N ARG A 208 -19.25 10.47 2.58
CA ARG A 208 -19.03 11.04 1.25
C ARG A 208 -20.02 12.16 0.93
N LEU A 209 -21.31 11.96 1.23
CA LEU A 209 -22.36 12.98 1.03
C LEU A 209 -22.04 14.25 1.83
N SER A 210 -21.67 14.11 3.10
CA SER A 210 -21.31 15.25 3.94
C SER A 210 -20.13 16.06 3.39
N ARG A 211 -19.12 15.40 2.82
CA ARG A 211 -17.98 16.07 2.18
C ARG A 211 -18.33 16.77 0.87
N LEU A 212 -19.32 16.28 0.15
CA LEU A 212 -19.78 16.87 -1.11
C LEU A 212 -20.84 17.95 -0.92
N GLY A 213 -21.33 18.16 0.32
CA GLY A 213 -22.44 19.08 0.61
C GLY A 213 -23.75 18.64 -0.03
N SER A 214 -23.89 17.35 -0.42
CA SER A 214 -25.10 16.83 -1.06
C SER A 214 -26.16 16.48 -0.01
N GLN A 215 -27.43 16.86 -0.28
CA GLN A 215 -28.57 16.52 0.56
C GLN A 215 -29.32 15.25 0.12
N ASP A 216 -28.84 14.56 -0.93
CA ASP A 216 -29.49 13.33 -1.39
C ASP A 216 -29.23 12.17 -0.42
N SER A 217 -30.11 12.05 0.56
CA SER A 217 -30.06 10.98 1.57
C SER A 217 -30.33 9.58 0.99
N SER A 218 -30.91 9.49 -0.21
CA SER A 218 -31.30 8.22 -0.83
C SER A 218 -30.12 7.33 -1.17
N TYR A 219 -28.96 7.92 -1.52
CA TYR A 219 -27.71 7.22 -1.84
C TYR A 219 -27.12 6.43 -0.65
N ALA A 220 -27.37 6.89 0.56
CA ALA A 220 -26.89 6.27 1.80
C ALA A 220 -28.01 5.60 2.62
N ASP A 221 -29.22 5.52 2.06
CA ASP A 221 -30.35 4.86 2.69
C ASP A 221 -30.05 3.37 2.88
N LEU A 222 -30.23 2.87 4.10
CA LEU A 222 -29.86 1.51 4.48
C LEU A 222 -30.65 0.45 3.69
N GLY A 223 -31.93 0.71 3.42
CA GLY A 223 -32.81 -0.20 2.68
C GLY A 223 -32.34 -0.35 1.23
N ARG A 224 -32.08 0.78 0.56
CA ARG A 224 -31.55 0.79 -0.82
C ARG A 224 -30.17 0.15 -0.90
N VAL A 225 -29.27 0.47 0.03
CA VAL A 225 -27.94 -0.13 0.11
C VAL A 225 -28.03 -1.64 0.28
N ALA A 226 -28.92 -2.12 1.13
CA ALA A 226 -29.14 -3.56 1.32
C ALA A 226 -29.67 -4.25 0.04
N GLU A 227 -30.53 -3.57 -0.71
CA GLU A 227 -31.07 -4.06 -1.99
C GLU A 227 -29.98 -4.12 -3.07
N GLU A 228 -29.15 -3.07 -3.22
CA GLU A 228 -28.01 -3.07 -4.13
C GLU A 228 -27.01 -4.20 -3.81
N LEU A 229 -26.67 -4.39 -2.54
CA LEU A 229 -25.77 -5.46 -2.11
C LEU A 229 -26.37 -6.86 -2.33
N ARG A 230 -27.67 -7.01 -2.19
CA ARG A 230 -28.35 -8.27 -2.50
C ARG A 230 -28.28 -8.57 -4.00
N SER A 231 -28.59 -7.61 -4.86
CA SER A 231 -28.50 -7.75 -6.30
C SER A 231 -27.04 -8.07 -6.73
N CYS A 232 -26.05 -7.38 -6.14
CA CYS A 232 -24.65 -7.66 -6.38
C CYS A 232 -24.27 -9.11 -5.97
N ARG A 233 -24.74 -9.57 -4.83
CA ARG A 233 -24.53 -10.94 -4.35
C ARG A 233 -25.14 -11.99 -5.31
N GLU A 234 -26.33 -11.75 -5.81
CA GLU A 234 -26.98 -12.63 -6.80
C GLU A 234 -26.16 -12.75 -8.08
N ILE A 235 -25.52 -11.65 -8.53
CA ILE A 235 -24.58 -11.69 -9.66
C ILE A 235 -23.39 -12.59 -9.34
N PHE A 236 -22.80 -12.46 -8.17
CA PHE A 236 -21.66 -13.29 -7.75
C PHE A 236 -22.05 -14.76 -7.58
N ASP A 237 -23.26 -15.04 -7.11
CA ASP A 237 -23.78 -16.43 -6.95
C ASP A 237 -23.98 -17.13 -8.31
N ARG A 238 -24.32 -16.36 -9.35
CA ARG A 238 -24.42 -16.87 -10.74
C ARG A 238 -23.04 -17.09 -11.39
N ASN A 239 -21.97 -16.53 -10.80
CA ASN A 239 -20.60 -16.63 -11.31
C ASN A 239 -19.66 -17.22 -10.25
N PRO A 240 -19.77 -18.53 -9.94
CA PRO A 240 -19.04 -19.16 -8.84
C PRO A 240 -17.51 -19.25 -9.07
N ALA A 241 -17.04 -19.03 -10.28
CA ALA A 241 -15.61 -18.93 -10.59
C ALA A 241 -14.98 -17.59 -10.12
N TRP A 242 -15.79 -16.59 -9.80
CA TRP A 242 -15.30 -15.31 -9.31
C TRP A 242 -14.87 -15.43 -7.85
N VAL A 243 -13.70 -14.89 -7.57
CA VAL A 243 -13.19 -14.80 -6.19
C VAL A 243 -14.01 -13.76 -5.42
N ARG A 244 -14.34 -14.02 -4.15
CA ARG A 244 -15.09 -13.09 -3.31
C ARG A 244 -14.23 -12.62 -2.15
N VAL A 245 -14.19 -11.30 -1.94
CA VAL A 245 -13.46 -10.65 -0.85
C VAL A 245 -14.38 -9.74 -0.06
N ASP A 246 -14.48 -9.98 1.24
CA ASP A 246 -15.17 -9.09 2.16
C ASP A 246 -14.23 -7.94 2.55
N VAL A 247 -14.62 -6.71 2.24
CA VAL A 247 -13.84 -5.50 2.51
C VAL A 247 -14.27 -4.80 3.81
N THR A 248 -15.17 -5.37 4.58
CA THR A 248 -15.71 -4.76 5.80
C THR A 248 -14.61 -4.58 6.84
N GLY A 249 -14.33 -3.33 7.19
CA GLY A 249 -13.38 -2.97 8.25
C GLY A 249 -11.89 -3.19 7.94
N LYS A 250 -11.56 -3.60 6.70
CA LYS A 250 -10.17 -3.85 6.28
C LYS A 250 -9.50 -2.58 5.75
N SER A 251 -8.20 -2.48 5.94
CA SER A 251 -7.34 -1.50 5.26
C SER A 251 -7.17 -1.87 3.78
N ILE A 252 -6.65 -0.94 2.99
CA ILE A 252 -6.41 -1.17 1.55
C ILE A 252 -5.34 -2.25 1.35
N GLU A 253 -4.31 -2.25 2.18
CA GLU A 253 -3.23 -3.22 2.19
C GLU A 253 -3.73 -4.64 2.51
N GLU A 254 -4.61 -4.77 3.52
CA GLU A 254 -5.23 -6.05 3.88
C GLU A 254 -6.12 -6.59 2.76
N MET A 255 -6.90 -5.72 2.10
CA MET A 255 -7.72 -6.09 0.95
C MET A 255 -6.85 -6.56 -0.21
N ALA A 256 -5.81 -5.81 -0.55
CA ALA A 256 -4.89 -6.14 -1.64
C ALA A 256 -4.18 -7.48 -1.37
N ALA A 257 -3.68 -7.69 -0.15
CA ALA A 257 -3.05 -8.93 0.24
C ALA A 257 -4.00 -10.13 0.09
N GLU A 258 -5.25 -10.02 0.59
CA GLU A 258 -6.24 -11.09 0.47
C GLU A 258 -6.62 -11.37 -0.99
N ILE A 259 -6.77 -10.33 -1.83
CA ILE A 259 -7.04 -10.49 -3.25
C ILE A 259 -5.93 -11.31 -3.90
N LEU A 260 -4.69 -10.90 -3.71
CA LEU A 260 -3.54 -11.58 -4.29
C LEU A 260 -3.38 -13.02 -3.77
N ASP A 261 -3.58 -13.25 -2.47
CA ASP A 261 -3.50 -14.60 -1.89
C ASP A 261 -4.56 -15.55 -2.44
N LYS A 262 -5.78 -15.04 -2.71
CA LYS A 262 -6.87 -15.83 -3.29
C LYS A 262 -6.71 -16.09 -4.80
N LEU A 263 -6.10 -15.14 -5.53
CA LEU A 263 -5.90 -15.28 -6.97
C LEU A 263 -4.65 -16.11 -7.31
N PHE A 264 -3.54 -15.86 -6.59
CA PHE A 264 -2.22 -16.37 -6.97
C PHE A 264 -1.55 -17.25 -5.91
N GLY A 265 -2.18 -17.41 -4.73
CA GLY A 265 -1.60 -18.13 -3.60
C GLY A 265 -0.60 -17.28 -2.80
N LYS A 266 0.01 -17.90 -1.76
CA LYS A 266 0.93 -17.20 -0.85
C LYS A 266 2.36 -17.11 -1.36
N GLU A 267 2.73 -17.96 -2.30
CA GLU A 267 4.05 -17.94 -2.93
C GLU A 267 4.03 -17.01 -4.14
N ARG A 268 4.67 -15.86 -4.02
CA ARG A 268 4.81 -14.88 -5.10
C ARG A 268 6.28 -14.82 -5.51
N PRO A 269 6.61 -14.90 -6.82
CA PRO A 269 7.91 -14.47 -7.28
C PRO A 269 8.11 -12.98 -6.97
N LEU A 270 9.29 -12.64 -6.45
CA LEU A 270 9.73 -11.26 -6.19
C LEU A 270 10.11 -10.60 -7.51
#